data_68717e5fef5c006ebda12656049df089
#
_entry.id   68717e5fef5c006ebda12656049df089
#
_cell.length_a   1.000
_cell.length_b   1.000
_cell.length_c   1.000
_cell.angle_alpha   90.00
_cell.angle_beta   90.00
_cell.angle_gamma   90.00
#
_symmetry.space_group_name_H-M   'P 1'
#
loop_
_entity.id
_entity.type
_entity.pdbx_description
1 polymer ?
#
loop_
_entity_poly.entity_id
_entity_poly.type
_entity_poly.pdbx_seq_one_letter_code
_entity_poly.pdbx_strand_id
1 'polypeptide(L)'
;PGYGYSKMSKQEQAKVGTFIEEYLSKSKKISLIIFLIDIRHDPTANDRLMYDYVVRTGKPCLIIVNKADKIAVTKVNDAVAELQDSLNPLHDFTFIPFSAERRIYTEDAWKEIEKFLNESE
;
A
#
# COMPACT_ATOMS: atom_id res chain seq x y z
N PRO A 1 7.39 -2.99 -8.18
CA PRO A 1 8.80 -2.67 -8.15
C PRO A 1 9.32 -2.63 -6.73
N GLY A 2 10.52 -3.07 -6.53
CA GLY A 2 11.17 -3.07 -5.26
C GLY A 2 12.32 -2.08 -5.21
N TYR A 3 13.38 -2.45 -4.53
CA TYR A 3 14.59 -1.67 -4.45
C TYR A 3 15.09 -1.30 -5.85
N GLY A 4 15.43 -0.07 -6.05
CA GLY A 4 15.98 0.39 -7.30
C GLY A 4 14.98 1.07 -8.23
N TYR A 5 13.67 0.94 -7.96
CA TYR A 5 12.66 1.61 -8.77
C TYR A 5 12.89 3.12 -8.79
N SER A 6 13.18 3.72 -7.64
CA SER A 6 13.45 5.15 -7.54
C SER A 6 14.75 5.58 -8.22
N LYS A 7 15.66 4.63 -8.52
CA LYS A 7 16.92 4.89 -9.21
C LYS A 7 16.81 4.76 -10.72
N MET A 8 15.68 4.28 -11.23
CA MET A 8 15.44 4.15 -12.66
C MET A 8 15.16 5.51 -13.29
N SER A 9 15.41 5.64 -14.57
CA SER A 9 14.99 6.82 -15.33
C SER A 9 13.46 6.91 -15.35
N LYS A 10 12.94 8.09 -15.66
CA LYS A 10 11.49 8.29 -15.78
C LYS A 10 10.88 7.40 -16.85
N GLN A 11 11.59 7.17 -17.97
CA GLN A 11 11.11 6.28 -19.01
C GLN A 11 11.04 4.84 -18.55
N GLU A 12 12.07 4.39 -17.82
CA GLU A 12 12.07 3.03 -17.25
C GLU A 12 10.97 2.85 -16.22
N GLN A 13 10.76 3.85 -15.36
CA GLN A 13 9.69 3.82 -14.37
C GLN A 13 8.31 3.73 -15.05
N ALA A 14 8.12 4.48 -16.14
CA ALA A 14 6.86 4.44 -16.89
C ALA A 14 6.62 3.06 -17.50
N LYS A 15 7.64 2.43 -18.06
CA LYS A 15 7.53 1.09 -18.61
C LYS A 15 7.19 0.05 -17.55
N VAL A 16 7.85 0.12 -16.39
CA VAL A 16 7.59 -0.77 -15.26
C VAL A 16 6.17 -0.57 -14.76
N GLY A 17 5.74 0.69 -14.62
CA GLY A 17 4.40 1.01 -14.17
C GLY A 17 3.32 0.48 -15.11
N THR A 18 3.52 0.65 -16.43
CA THR A 18 2.58 0.12 -17.42
C THR A 18 2.49 -1.39 -17.35
N PHE A 19 3.64 -2.06 -17.23
CA PHE A 19 3.68 -3.51 -17.10
C PHE A 19 2.91 -3.97 -15.84
N ILE A 20 3.14 -3.32 -14.72
CA ILE A 20 2.48 -3.67 -13.46
C ILE A 20 0.98 -3.44 -13.57
N GLU A 21 0.56 -2.30 -14.14
CA GLU A 21 -0.86 -1.99 -14.33
C GLU A 21 -1.54 -3.06 -15.19
N GLU A 22 -0.93 -3.43 -16.31
CA GLU A 22 -1.45 -4.46 -17.18
C GLU A 22 -1.53 -5.81 -16.48
N TYR A 23 -0.47 -6.20 -15.79
CA TYR A 23 -0.42 -7.47 -15.07
C TYR A 23 -1.52 -7.54 -14.01
N LEU A 24 -1.62 -6.50 -13.17
CA LEU A 24 -2.59 -6.47 -12.09
C LEU A 24 -4.03 -6.42 -12.62
N SER A 25 -4.27 -5.66 -13.68
CA SER A 25 -5.62 -5.51 -14.24
C SER A 25 -6.11 -6.78 -14.93
N LYS A 26 -5.22 -7.48 -15.62
CA LYS A 26 -5.58 -8.65 -16.42
C LYS A 26 -5.54 -9.96 -15.67
N SER A 27 -4.84 -10.01 -14.54
CA SER A 27 -4.75 -11.25 -13.77
C SER A 27 -6.05 -11.51 -13.02
N LYS A 28 -6.72 -12.59 -13.34
CA LYS A 28 -7.93 -13.02 -12.65
C LYS A 28 -7.65 -13.74 -11.33
N LYS A 29 -6.37 -14.03 -11.07
CA LYS A 29 -5.95 -14.76 -9.86
C LYS A 29 -5.69 -13.85 -8.68
N ILE A 30 -5.56 -12.53 -8.90
CA ILE A 30 -5.27 -11.58 -7.83
C ILE A 30 -6.58 -11.17 -7.17
N SER A 31 -6.73 -11.52 -5.89
CA SER A 31 -7.91 -11.18 -5.08
C SER A 31 -7.69 -9.93 -4.25
N LEU A 32 -6.45 -9.59 -3.93
CA LEU A 32 -6.10 -8.47 -3.07
C LEU A 32 -4.71 -7.98 -3.42
N ILE A 33 -4.56 -6.66 -3.47
CA ILE A 33 -3.24 -6.02 -3.61
C ILE A 33 -2.85 -5.47 -2.25
N ILE A 34 -1.63 -5.75 -1.81
CA ILE A 34 -1.07 -5.18 -0.59
C ILE A 34 -0.04 -4.14 -1.00
N PHE A 35 -0.26 -2.90 -0.57
CA PHE A 35 0.58 -1.76 -0.90
C PHE A 35 1.27 -1.26 0.37
N LEU A 36 2.60 -1.14 0.33
CA LEU A 36 3.39 -0.77 1.51
C LEU A 36 3.87 0.67 1.40
N ILE A 37 3.64 1.45 2.46
CA ILE A 37 4.18 2.80 2.60
C ILE A 37 4.85 2.97 3.96
N ASP A 38 5.73 3.96 4.08
CA ASP A 38 6.49 4.22 5.30
C ASP A 38 5.75 5.26 6.15
N ILE A 39 5.50 4.93 7.43
CA ILE A 39 4.76 5.80 8.35
C ILE A 39 5.48 7.12 8.64
N ARG A 40 6.80 7.15 8.46
CA ARG A 40 7.61 8.31 8.85
C ARG A 40 7.53 9.49 7.90
N HIS A 41 7.05 9.28 6.69
CA HIS A 41 7.12 10.28 5.61
C HIS A 41 5.77 10.46 4.94
N ASP A 42 5.55 11.63 4.37
CA ASP A 42 4.45 11.80 3.42
C ASP A 42 4.68 10.86 2.24
N PRO A 43 3.61 10.44 1.54
CA PRO A 43 3.78 9.63 0.35
C PRO A 43 4.73 10.29 -0.64
N THR A 44 5.71 9.52 -1.10
CA THR A 44 6.65 10.00 -2.11
C THR A 44 5.96 10.11 -3.47
N ALA A 45 6.62 10.76 -4.44
CA ALA A 45 6.12 10.81 -5.81
C ALA A 45 5.94 9.39 -6.38
N ASN A 46 6.85 8.48 -6.05
CA ASN A 46 6.75 7.09 -6.48
C ASN A 46 5.58 6.37 -5.81
N ASP A 47 5.34 6.63 -4.53
CA ASP A 47 4.18 6.08 -3.82
C ASP A 47 2.87 6.51 -4.50
N ARG A 48 2.76 7.79 -4.84
CA ARG A 48 1.57 8.33 -5.50
C ARG A 48 1.38 7.75 -6.89
N LEU A 49 2.45 7.60 -7.64
CA LEU A 49 2.41 7.00 -8.96
C LEU A 49 1.96 5.54 -8.88
N MET A 50 2.52 4.77 -7.97
CA MET A 50 2.15 3.37 -7.77
C MET A 50 0.71 3.24 -7.28
N TYR A 51 0.29 4.12 -6.39
CA TYR A 51 -1.09 4.18 -5.93
C TYR A 51 -2.07 4.38 -7.10
N ASP A 52 -1.74 5.29 -8.02
CA ASP A 52 -2.58 5.51 -9.20
C ASP A 52 -2.72 4.25 -10.05
N TYR A 53 -1.64 3.50 -10.23
CA TYR A 53 -1.70 2.23 -10.96
C TYR A 53 -2.62 1.23 -10.24
N VAL A 54 -2.51 1.13 -8.93
CA VAL A 54 -3.35 0.22 -8.14
C VAL A 54 -4.83 0.60 -8.28
N VAL A 55 -5.15 1.88 -8.17
CA VAL A 55 -6.54 2.36 -8.33
C VAL A 55 -7.11 1.97 -9.69
N ARG A 56 -6.31 2.12 -10.75
CA ARG A 56 -6.75 1.79 -12.11
C ARG A 56 -7.07 0.32 -12.31
N THR A 57 -6.51 -0.55 -11.48
CA THR A 57 -6.79 -2.00 -11.59
C THR A 57 -8.23 -2.34 -11.19
N GLY A 58 -8.86 -1.51 -10.37
CA GLY A 58 -10.18 -1.79 -9.82
C GLY A 58 -10.21 -2.91 -8.79
N LYS A 59 -9.06 -3.43 -8.38
CA LYS A 59 -8.98 -4.53 -7.42
C LYS A 59 -8.95 -4.01 -5.99
N PRO A 60 -9.40 -4.80 -4.99
CA PRO A 60 -9.27 -4.43 -3.59
C PRO A 60 -7.80 -4.24 -3.22
N CYS A 61 -7.54 -3.25 -2.38
CA CYS A 61 -6.19 -2.94 -1.92
C CYS A 61 -6.18 -2.72 -0.41
N LEU A 62 -5.21 -3.32 0.25
CA LEU A 62 -4.93 -3.08 1.65
C LEU A 62 -3.61 -2.32 1.74
N ILE A 63 -3.64 -1.14 2.37
CA ILE A 63 -2.45 -0.32 2.50
C ILE A 63 -1.83 -0.55 3.87
N ILE A 64 -0.63 -1.08 3.87
CA ILE A 64 0.14 -1.35 5.08
C ILE A 64 1.06 -0.17 5.33
N VAL A 65 0.82 0.54 6.43
CA VAL A 65 1.65 1.66 6.86
C VAL A 65 2.75 1.10 7.75
N ASN A 66 3.88 0.81 7.11
CA ASN A 66 4.98 0.07 7.73
C ASN A 66 5.87 0.95 8.58
N LYS A 67 6.72 0.31 9.37
CA LYS A 67 7.68 0.94 10.28
C LYS A 67 7.03 1.72 11.42
N ALA A 68 5.86 1.25 11.87
CA ALA A 68 5.14 1.88 12.97
C ALA A 68 5.95 1.93 14.28
N ASP A 69 6.96 1.05 14.42
CA ASP A 69 7.87 1.05 15.55
C ASP A 69 8.83 2.24 15.58
N LYS A 70 8.96 2.96 14.46
CA LYS A 70 9.89 4.08 14.34
C LYS A 70 9.33 5.42 14.84
N ILE A 71 8.07 5.46 15.22
CA ILE A 71 7.44 6.64 15.81
C ILE A 71 6.79 6.28 17.13
N ALA A 72 6.45 7.30 17.94
CA ALA A 72 5.82 7.08 19.23
C ALA A 72 4.46 6.39 19.06
N VAL A 73 4.16 5.42 19.92
CA VAL A 73 2.91 4.66 19.88
C VAL A 73 1.69 5.59 19.88
N THR A 74 1.74 6.67 20.65
CA THR A 74 0.65 7.64 20.77
C THR A 74 0.40 8.42 19.47
N LYS A 75 1.35 8.39 18.53
CA LYS A 75 1.24 9.13 17.26
C LYS A 75 0.89 8.24 16.07
N VAL A 76 0.83 6.93 16.27
CA VAL A 76 0.63 6.00 15.15
C VAL A 76 -0.72 6.23 14.47
N ASN A 77 -1.79 6.32 15.23
CA ASN A 77 -3.12 6.48 14.65
C ASN A 77 -3.26 7.80 13.87
N ASP A 78 -2.70 8.88 14.41
CA ASP A 78 -2.74 10.19 13.74
C ASP A 78 -1.92 10.15 12.44
N ALA A 79 -0.76 9.51 12.47
CA ALA A 79 0.10 9.39 11.29
C ALA A 79 -0.59 8.58 10.18
N VAL A 80 -1.25 7.49 10.54
CA VAL A 80 -2.01 6.68 9.58
C VAL A 80 -3.15 7.50 8.97
N ALA A 81 -3.89 8.25 9.80
CA ALA A 81 -4.99 9.10 9.34
C ALA A 81 -4.50 10.18 8.38
N GLU A 82 -3.37 10.81 8.67
CA GLU A 82 -2.78 11.83 7.78
C GLU A 82 -2.38 11.23 6.44
N LEU A 83 -1.76 10.05 6.44
CA LEU A 83 -1.38 9.37 5.21
C LEU A 83 -2.61 8.97 4.40
N GLN A 84 -3.65 8.50 5.06
CA GLN A 84 -4.90 8.15 4.41
C GLN A 84 -5.54 9.37 3.76
N ASP A 85 -5.63 10.48 4.46
CA ASP A 85 -6.21 11.71 3.91
C ASP A 85 -5.40 12.24 2.73
N SER A 86 -4.07 12.11 2.78
CA SER A 86 -3.20 12.58 1.72
C SER A 86 -3.25 11.70 0.47
N LEU A 87 -3.27 10.39 0.64
CA LEU A 87 -3.16 9.43 -0.46
C LEU A 87 -4.53 8.96 -0.97
N ASN A 88 -5.47 8.73 -0.06
CA ASN A 88 -6.79 8.18 -0.37
C ASN A 88 -7.89 9.00 0.32
N PRO A 89 -8.13 10.24 -0.13
CA PRO A 89 -9.11 11.12 0.52
C PRO A 89 -10.55 10.58 0.48
N LEU A 90 -10.87 9.69 -0.44
CA LEU A 90 -12.19 9.06 -0.52
C LEU A 90 -12.38 7.92 0.48
N HIS A 91 -11.31 7.52 1.17
CA HIS A 91 -11.34 6.45 2.16
C HIS A 91 -11.87 5.12 1.62
N ASP A 92 -11.57 4.82 0.35
CA ASP A 92 -12.01 3.60 -0.34
C ASP A 92 -11.23 2.37 0.10
N PHE A 93 -10.02 2.56 0.59
CA PHE A 93 -9.13 1.48 0.99
C PHE A 93 -8.89 1.49 2.49
N THR A 94 -8.55 0.33 3.00
CA THR A 94 -8.20 0.17 4.42
C THR A 94 -6.70 0.40 4.60
N PHE A 95 -6.36 1.25 5.59
CA PHE A 95 -4.98 1.52 5.98
C PHE A 95 -4.77 0.94 7.36
N ILE A 96 -3.73 0.14 7.55
CA ILE A 96 -3.38 -0.37 8.87
C ILE A 96 -1.90 -0.15 9.17
N PRO A 97 -1.58 0.20 10.44
CA PRO A 97 -0.18 0.29 10.85
C PRO A 97 0.43 -1.09 11.00
N PHE A 98 1.73 -1.17 10.82
CA PHE A 98 2.45 -2.44 10.88
C PHE A 98 3.91 -2.21 11.19
N SER A 99 4.54 -3.19 11.84
CA SER A 99 5.99 -3.22 12.01
C SER A 99 6.49 -4.64 11.79
N ALA A 100 7.18 -4.85 10.68
CA ALA A 100 7.80 -6.13 10.38
C ALA A 100 8.90 -6.46 11.38
N GLU A 101 9.64 -5.45 11.81
CA GLU A 101 10.77 -5.61 12.72
C GLU A 101 10.34 -6.05 14.12
N ARG A 102 9.29 -5.46 14.66
CA ARG A 102 8.80 -5.76 16.02
C ARG A 102 7.58 -6.65 16.05
N ARG A 103 7.06 -7.03 14.89
CA ARG A 103 5.88 -7.88 14.75
C ARG A 103 4.64 -7.34 15.47
N ILE A 104 4.55 -6.03 15.67
CA ILE A 104 3.33 -5.42 16.19
C ILE A 104 2.34 -5.22 15.05
N TYR A 105 1.05 -5.26 15.40
CA TYR A 105 -0.08 -5.15 14.45
C TYR A 105 -0.18 -6.31 13.45
N THR A 106 0.57 -7.38 13.64
CA THR A 106 0.57 -8.53 12.74
C THR A 106 -0.80 -9.19 12.68
N GLU A 107 -1.45 -9.35 13.83
CA GLU A 107 -2.79 -9.97 13.88
C GLU A 107 -3.82 -9.12 13.15
N ASP A 108 -3.75 -7.79 13.29
CA ASP A 108 -4.68 -6.89 12.62
C ASP A 108 -4.53 -6.99 11.11
N ALA A 109 -3.29 -7.06 10.63
CA ALA A 109 -3.01 -7.22 9.22
C ALA A 109 -3.59 -8.54 8.69
N TRP A 110 -3.37 -9.64 9.40
CA TRP A 110 -3.91 -10.94 9.00
C TRP A 110 -5.43 -10.97 9.00
N LYS A 111 -6.08 -10.35 9.98
CA LYS A 111 -7.54 -10.27 10.02
C LYS A 111 -8.10 -9.55 8.81
N GLU A 112 -7.49 -8.45 8.41
CA GLU A 112 -7.94 -7.71 7.22
C GLU A 112 -7.73 -8.52 5.95
N ILE A 113 -6.60 -9.20 5.82
CA ILE A 113 -6.33 -10.06 4.66
C ILE A 113 -7.36 -11.19 4.57
N GLU A 114 -7.62 -11.87 5.68
CA GLU A 114 -8.62 -12.95 5.73
C GLU A 114 -10.01 -12.46 5.37
N LYS A 115 -10.37 -11.27 5.83
CA LYS A 115 -11.65 -10.65 5.51
C LYS A 115 -11.81 -10.47 4.00
N PHE A 116 -10.79 -9.94 3.32
CA PHE A 116 -10.83 -9.77 1.87
C PHE A 116 -10.92 -11.11 1.14
N LEU A 117 -10.17 -12.11 1.58
CA LEU A 117 -10.19 -13.43 0.97
C LEU A 117 -11.55 -14.10 1.13
N ASN A 118 -12.18 -13.96 2.28
CA ASN A 118 -13.50 -14.54 2.54
C ASN A 118 -14.59 -13.85 1.73
N GLU A 119 -14.49 -12.54 1.56
CA GLU A 119 -15.46 -11.79 0.75
C GLU A 119 -15.39 -12.15 -0.73
N SER A 120 -14.24 -12.60 -1.22
CA SER A 120 -14.05 -12.96 -2.63
C SER A 120 -14.50 -14.38 -2.95
N GLU A 121 -14.87 -15.16 -1.95
CA GLU A 121 -15.48 -16.47 -2.11
C GLU A 121 -17.01 -16.32 -2.21
#